data_53b0cb831334d02b6e89be2527beb6b7
#
_entry.id   53b0cb831334d02b6e89be2527beb6b7
#
_cell.length_a   1.000
_cell.length_b   1.000
_cell.length_c   1.000
_cell.angle_alpha   90.00
_cell.angle_beta   90.00
_cell.angle_gamma   90.00
#
_symmetry.space_group_name_H-M   'P 1'
#
loop_
_entity.id
_entity.type
_entity.pdbx_description
1 polymer ?
#
loop_
_entity_poly.entity_id
_entity_poly.type
_entity_poly.pdbx_seq_one_letter_code
_entity_poly.pdbx_strand_id
1 'polypeptide(L)'
;MAVSRIAAAGRNASQPLVTITAMKRKFLSLLLALCAVAALRAGDSSSRPLIYMFPIREPIMPSVERLTAKCLAEAREMGADAVLIQMNTYGGLVDAADSVRTALLGSPIPVWVWIDNQAASAGA
;
A
#
# COMPACT_ATOMS: atom_id res chain seq x y z
N MET A 1 -27.44 -27.01 84.77
CA MET A 1 -26.03 -26.79 84.49
C MET A 1 -25.77 -27.24 83.05
N ALA A 2 -25.74 -26.34 82.08
CA ALA A 2 -25.37 -26.66 80.73
C ALA A 2 -24.54 -25.51 80.16
N VAL A 3 -23.27 -25.78 79.87
CA VAL A 3 -22.33 -24.84 79.33
C VAL A 3 -22.40 -24.92 77.81
N SER A 4 -22.90 -23.91 77.17
CA SER A 4 -22.99 -23.81 75.69
C SER A 4 -21.64 -23.38 75.13
N ARG A 5 -21.01 -24.20 74.26
CA ARG A 5 -19.84 -23.82 73.45
C ARG A 5 -20.29 -23.23 72.15
N ILE A 6 -19.96 -21.97 71.95
CA ILE A 6 -20.12 -21.27 70.71
C ILE A 6 -18.87 -21.53 69.85
N ALA A 7 -19.02 -22.24 68.74
CA ALA A 7 -17.98 -22.42 67.75
C ALA A 7 -17.91 -21.21 66.85
N ALA A 8 -16.80 -20.51 66.85
CA ALA A 8 -16.51 -19.40 65.93
C ALA A 8 -16.19 -19.93 64.54
N ALA A 9 -17.04 -19.63 63.56
CA ALA A 9 -16.77 -19.88 62.16
C ALA A 9 -15.77 -18.87 61.62
N GLY A 10 -14.54 -19.29 61.44
CA GLY A 10 -13.52 -18.53 60.75
C GLY A 10 -13.90 -18.32 59.28
N ARG A 11 -14.24 -17.10 58.93
CA ARG A 11 -14.40 -16.70 57.52
C ARG A 11 -13.02 -16.54 56.89
N ASN A 12 -12.68 -17.45 56.01
CA ASN A 12 -11.47 -17.37 55.21
C ASN A 12 -11.65 -16.34 54.08
N ALA A 13 -11.25 -15.10 54.35
CA ALA A 13 -11.34 -13.98 53.43
C ALA A 13 -9.97 -13.75 52.75
N SER A 14 -9.55 -14.66 51.90
CA SER A 14 -8.27 -14.50 51.19
C SER A 14 -8.25 -15.12 49.75
N GLN A 15 -9.26 -14.76 48.96
CA GLN A 15 -9.26 -15.23 47.55
C GLN A 15 -9.78 -14.23 46.49
N PRO A 16 -9.48 -12.93 46.50
CA PRO A 16 -9.65 -12.17 45.25
C PRO A 16 -8.37 -11.62 44.64
N LEU A 17 -7.24 -11.58 45.34
CA LEU A 17 -6.03 -10.92 44.85
C LEU A 17 -5.26 -11.72 43.77
N VAL A 18 -5.29 -13.05 43.85
CA VAL A 18 -4.56 -13.92 42.94
C VAL A 18 -5.20 -13.96 41.54
N THR A 19 -6.52 -13.82 41.45
CA THR A 19 -7.25 -13.87 40.17
C THR A 19 -7.04 -12.61 39.33
N ILE A 20 -6.93 -11.44 39.97
CA ILE A 20 -6.73 -10.15 39.29
C ILE A 20 -5.32 -10.04 38.72
N THR A 21 -4.31 -10.54 39.42
CA THR A 21 -2.92 -10.56 38.94
C THR A 21 -2.72 -11.53 37.78
N ALA A 22 -3.38 -12.67 37.79
CA ALA A 22 -3.34 -13.66 36.72
C ALA A 22 -4.04 -13.15 35.44
N MET A 23 -5.16 -12.44 35.55
CA MET A 23 -5.83 -11.79 34.43
C MET A 23 -4.96 -10.67 33.83
N LYS A 24 -4.36 -9.81 34.64
CA LYS A 24 -3.45 -8.75 34.15
C LYS A 24 -2.25 -9.32 33.41
N ARG A 25 -1.66 -10.40 33.86
CA ARG A 25 -0.54 -11.08 33.17
C ARG A 25 -0.96 -11.67 31.81
N LYS A 26 -2.15 -12.27 31.71
CA LYS A 26 -2.68 -12.80 30.44
C LYS A 26 -3.02 -11.70 29.45
N PHE A 27 -3.59 -10.59 29.91
CA PHE A 27 -3.83 -9.40 29.07
C PHE A 27 -2.53 -8.77 28.59
N LEU A 28 -1.52 -8.66 29.45
CA LEU A 28 -0.21 -8.11 29.08
C LEU A 28 0.50 -9.00 28.05
N SER A 29 0.45 -10.33 28.22
CA SER A 29 1.06 -11.26 27.25
C SER A 29 0.33 -11.25 25.89
N LEU A 30 -1.00 -11.11 25.88
CA LEU A 30 -1.78 -10.99 24.66
C LEU A 30 -1.48 -9.68 23.93
N LEU A 31 -1.35 -8.58 24.67
CA LEU A 31 -0.99 -7.27 24.11
C LEU A 31 0.43 -7.30 23.52
N LEU A 32 1.37 -7.96 24.22
CA LEU A 32 2.76 -8.11 23.74
C LEU A 32 2.82 -8.98 22.46
N ALA A 33 2.03 -10.04 22.40
CA ALA A 33 1.93 -10.90 21.23
C ALA A 33 1.31 -10.15 20.03
N LEU A 34 0.30 -9.32 20.27
CA LEU A 34 -0.33 -8.50 19.24
C LEU A 34 0.62 -7.44 18.69
N CYS A 35 1.42 -6.79 19.57
CA CYS A 35 2.47 -5.85 19.15
C CYS A 35 3.58 -6.55 18.35
N ALA A 36 3.97 -7.77 18.71
CA ALA A 36 4.98 -8.53 17.97
C ALA A 36 4.49 -8.88 16.54
N VAL A 37 3.23 -9.27 16.38
CA VAL A 37 2.62 -9.52 15.05
C VAL A 37 2.52 -8.24 14.22
N ALA A 38 2.21 -7.10 14.84
CA ALA A 38 2.18 -5.81 14.15
C ALA A 38 3.59 -5.37 13.71
N ALA A 39 4.63 -5.61 14.51
CA ALA A 39 6.01 -5.30 14.18
C ALA A 39 6.55 -6.17 13.01
N LEU A 40 6.11 -7.43 12.91
CA LEU A 40 6.47 -8.31 11.78
C LEU A 40 5.88 -7.83 10.44
N ARG A 41 4.79 -7.07 10.45
CA ARG A 41 4.19 -6.50 9.24
C ARG A 41 4.74 -5.13 8.87
N ALA A 42 5.45 -4.47 9.78
CA ALA A 42 6.07 -3.15 9.54
C ALA A 42 7.47 -3.25 8.88
N GLY A 43 7.99 -4.44 8.66
CA GLY A 43 9.38 -4.68 8.25
C GLY A 43 9.65 -4.71 6.74
N ASP A 44 8.66 -4.50 5.86
CA ASP A 44 8.86 -4.74 4.43
C ASP A 44 8.66 -3.51 3.53
N SER A 45 9.01 -2.31 4.01
CA SER A 45 8.86 -1.06 3.25
C SER A 45 10.18 -0.45 2.78
N SER A 46 11.26 -1.22 2.67
CA SER A 46 12.53 -0.73 2.12
C SER A 46 12.82 -1.20 0.69
N SER A 47 11.86 -1.76 -0.03
CA SER A 47 11.99 -1.97 -1.46
C SER A 47 11.96 -0.61 -2.15
N ARG A 48 13.04 -0.25 -2.85
CA ARG A 48 13.07 0.95 -3.69
C ARG A 48 11.97 0.83 -4.72
N PRO A 49 11.12 1.88 -4.92
CA PRO A 49 10.06 1.82 -5.91
C PRO A 49 10.66 1.60 -7.30
N LEU A 50 10.08 0.66 -8.04
CA LEU A 50 10.43 0.40 -9.43
C LEU A 50 9.63 1.35 -10.31
N ILE A 51 10.31 2.29 -10.95
CA ILE A 51 9.69 3.22 -11.90
C ILE A 51 10.07 2.79 -13.30
N TYR A 52 9.06 2.46 -14.11
CA TYR A 52 9.23 2.18 -15.53
C TYR A 52 9.19 3.49 -16.31
N MET A 53 10.25 3.80 -17.08
CA MET A 53 10.33 5.07 -17.81
C MET A 53 10.48 4.83 -19.31
N PHE A 54 9.70 5.58 -20.12
CA PHE A 54 9.88 5.62 -21.56
C PHE A 54 9.66 7.02 -22.13
N PRO A 55 10.34 7.39 -23.24
CA PRO A 55 10.20 8.68 -23.87
C PRO A 55 9.11 8.67 -24.97
N ILE A 56 8.41 9.81 -25.11
CA ILE A 56 7.64 10.20 -26.29
C ILE A 56 8.25 11.48 -26.82
N ARG A 57 9.12 11.35 -27.81
CA ARG A 57 9.87 12.47 -28.44
C ARG A 57 9.51 12.67 -29.89
N GLU A 58 8.55 11.93 -30.40
CA GLU A 58 8.11 11.94 -31.78
C GLU A 58 6.70 12.56 -31.90
N PRO A 59 6.24 12.93 -33.11
CA PRO A 59 4.85 13.26 -33.32
C PRO A 59 3.93 12.11 -32.90
N ILE A 60 2.78 12.45 -32.30
CA ILE A 60 1.79 11.47 -31.85
C ILE A 60 1.13 10.82 -33.06
N MET A 61 1.60 9.63 -33.39
CA MET A 61 1.20 8.84 -34.54
C MET A 61 0.78 7.43 -34.06
N PRO A 62 0.20 6.57 -34.91
CA PRO A 62 -0.13 5.19 -34.54
C PRO A 62 1.05 4.35 -34.05
N SER A 63 2.30 4.75 -34.37
CA SER A 63 3.51 4.15 -33.78
C SER A 63 3.64 4.43 -32.30
N VAL A 64 3.32 5.66 -31.85
CA VAL A 64 3.35 6.07 -30.42
C VAL A 64 2.25 5.38 -29.64
N GLU A 65 1.07 5.20 -30.22
CA GLU A 65 -0.02 4.41 -29.64
C GLU A 65 0.45 2.97 -29.32
N ARG A 66 1.02 2.30 -30.31
CA ARG A 66 1.55 0.93 -30.13
C ARG A 66 2.69 0.86 -29.11
N LEU A 67 3.59 1.85 -29.15
CA LEU A 67 4.68 1.96 -28.16
C LEU A 67 4.13 2.12 -26.74
N THR A 68 3.17 3.02 -26.55
CA THR A 68 2.54 3.27 -25.24
C THR A 68 1.87 2.01 -24.70
N ALA A 69 1.07 1.33 -25.52
CA ALA A 69 0.41 0.08 -25.13
C ALA A 69 1.42 -1.00 -24.73
N LYS A 70 2.50 -1.15 -25.50
CA LYS A 70 3.59 -2.09 -25.20
C LYS A 70 4.29 -1.75 -23.89
N CYS A 71 4.70 -0.50 -23.70
CA CYS A 71 5.40 -0.06 -22.47
C CYS A 71 4.54 -0.22 -21.21
N LEU A 72 3.23 0.06 -21.31
CA LEU A 72 2.32 -0.16 -20.18
C LEU A 72 2.15 -1.65 -19.84
N ALA A 73 2.14 -2.53 -20.85
CA ALA A 73 2.12 -3.98 -20.64
C ALA A 73 3.41 -4.47 -19.96
N GLU A 74 4.57 -4.04 -20.46
CA GLU A 74 5.88 -4.37 -19.89
C GLU A 74 6.01 -3.87 -18.44
N ALA A 75 5.59 -2.62 -18.15
CA ALA A 75 5.60 -2.07 -16.81
C ALA A 75 4.79 -2.93 -15.84
N ARG A 76 3.63 -3.43 -16.30
CA ARG A 76 2.78 -4.33 -15.51
C ARG A 76 3.44 -5.68 -15.27
N GLU A 77 4.02 -6.28 -16.29
CA GLU A 77 4.73 -7.58 -16.19
C GLU A 77 5.94 -7.49 -15.24
N MET A 78 6.63 -6.35 -15.23
CA MET A 78 7.76 -6.09 -14.34
C MET A 78 7.34 -5.76 -12.91
N GLY A 79 6.05 -5.55 -12.65
CA GLY A 79 5.55 -5.13 -11.34
C GLY A 79 5.99 -3.72 -10.96
N ALA A 80 6.03 -2.80 -11.93
CA ALA A 80 6.40 -1.41 -11.67
C ALA A 80 5.39 -0.72 -10.74
N ASP A 81 5.88 0.08 -9.81
CA ASP A 81 5.07 0.87 -8.88
C ASP A 81 4.52 2.14 -9.53
N ALA A 82 5.19 2.65 -10.56
CA ALA A 82 4.76 3.79 -11.35
C ALA A 82 5.38 3.76 -12.76
N VAL A 83 4.71 4.45 -13.69
CA VAL A 83 5.21 4.72 -15.04
C VAL A 83 5.51 6.20 -15.15
N LEU A 84 6.69 6.55 -15.68
CA LEU A 84 7.11 7.92 -15.97
C LEU A 84 7.31 8.09 -17.47
N ILE A 85 6.54 8.96 -18.08
CA ILE A 85 6.67 9.32 -19.49
C ILE A 85 7.46 10.60 -19.60
N GLN A 86 8.59 10.56 -20.29
CA GLN A 86 9.33 11.78 -20.68
C GLN A 86 8.78 12.29 -21.99
N MET A 87 8.05 13.41 -21.95
CA MET A 87 7.36 13.96 -23.13
C MET A 87 8.06 15.17 -23.70
N ASN A 88 8.30 15.13 -25.01
CA ASN A 88 8.77 16.25 -25.80
C ASN A 88 8.21 16.12 -27.22
N THR A 89 7.03 16.68 -27.50
CA THR A 89 6.31 16.53 -28.76
C THR A 89 5.60 17.81 -29.18
N TYR A 90 5.52 18.05 -30.47
CA TYR A 90 4.70 19.09 -31.08
C TYR A 90 3.23 18.68 -31.32
N GLY A 91 2.87 17.46 -30.90
CA GLY A 91 1.54 16.91 -31.16
C GLY A 91 1.53 15.92 -32.32
N GLY A 92 0.37 15.71 -32.90
CA GLY A 92 0.19 14.75 -33.99
C GLY A 92 -1.28 14.53 -34.32
N LEU A 93 -1.63 13.28 -34.66
CA LEU A 93 -3.00 12.91 -35.00
C LEU A 93 -3.88 12.84 -33.76
N VAL A 94 -5.07 13.43 -33.83
CA VAL A 94 -6.05 13.44 -32.74
C VAL A 94 -6.48 12.02 -32.37
N ASP A 95 -6.76 11.17 -33.34
CA ASP A 95 -7.19 9.78 -33.10
C ASP A 95 -6.12 8.97 -32.36
N ALA A 96 -4.84 9.15 -32.76
CA ALA A 96 -3.73 8.51 -32.07
C ALA A 96 -3.56 9.05 -30.64
N ALA A 97 -3.76 10.34 -30.44
CA ALA A 97 -3.71 10.95 -29.10
C ALA A 97 -4.85 10.46 -28.20
N ASP A 98 -6.06 10.30 -28.71
CA ASP A 98 -7.19 9.77 -27.94
C ASP A 98 -6.95 8.29 -27.55
N SER A 99 -6.38 7.49 -28.47
CA SER A 99 -5.96 6.12 -28.17
C SER A 99 -4.90 6.08 -27.06
N VAL A 100 -3.87 6.92 -27.14
CA VAL A 100 -2.82 7.05 -26.10
C VAL A 100 -3.45 7.46 -24.77
N ARG A 101 -4.26 8.52 -24.75
CA ARG A 101 -4.98 8.99 -23.56
C ARG A 101 -5.80 7.88 -22.92
N THR A 102 -6.56 7.15 -23.74
CA THR A 102 -7.42 6.05 -23.26
C THR A 102 -6.57 4.93 -22.62
N ALA A 103 -5.43 4.58 -23.23
CA ALA A 103 -4.51 3.59 -22.68
C ALA A 103 -3.90 4.04 -21.35
N LEU A 104 -3.52 5.32 -21.22
CA LEU A 104 -2.95 5.88 -20.00
C LEU A 104 -3.98 5.93 -18.86
N LEU A 105 -5.21 6.38 -19.14
CA LEU A 105 -6.29 6.45 -18.16
C LEU A 105 -6.77 5.06 -17.71
N GLY A 106 -6.69 4.06 -18.57
CA GLY A 106 -7.01 2.66 -18.26
C GLY A 106 -5.89 1.91 -17.55
N SER A 107 -4.74 2.52 -17.32
CA SER A 107 -3.62 1.87 -16.64
C SER A 107 -3.93 1.63 -15.15
N PRO A 108 -3.73 0.41 -14.63
CA PRO A 108 -3.84 0.14 -13.20
C PRO A 108 -2.65 0.66 -12.39
N ILE A 109 -1.55 1.03 -13.08
CA ILE A 109 -0.34 1.58 -12.48
C ILE A 109 -0.41 3.09 -12.61
N PRO A 110 -0.06 3.88 -11.57
CA PRO A 110 0.02 5.33 -11.66
C PRO A 110 0.94 5.78 -12.79
N VAL A 111 0.45 6.70 -13.64
CA VAL A 111 1.22 7.24 -14.76
C VAL A 111 1.50 8.71 -14.51
N TRP A 112 2.78 9.07 -14.57
CA TRP A 112 3.26 10.44 -14.49
C TRP A 112 3.85 10.86 -15.82
N VAL A 113 3.64 12.11 -16.19
CA VAL A 113 4.22 12.70 -17.38
C VAL A 113 5.12 13.85 -16.97
N TRP A 114 6.39 13.75 -17.34
CA TRP A 114 7.36 14.83 -17.24
C TRP A 114 7.54 15.49 -18.60
N ILE A 115 7.14 16.74 -18.70
CA ILE A 115 7.33 17.53 -19.92
C ILE A 115 8.76 18.09 -19.89
N ASP A 116 9.59 17.55 -20.78
CA ASP A 116 11.02 17.92 -20.88
C ASP A 116 11.18 19.31 -21.48
N ASN A 117 10.58 19.54 -22.65
CA ASN A 117 10.65 20.83 -23.34
C ASN A 117 9.26 21.32 -23.72
N GLN A 118 8.46 20.47 -24.37
CA GLN A 118 7.12 20.86 -24.80
C GLN A 118 6.16 19.68 -24.92
N ALA A 119 4.89 19.96 -24.70
CA ALA A 119 3.77 19.11 -25.03
C ALA A 119 2.74 20.01 -25.73
N ALA A 120 2.68 19.97 -27.04
CA ALA A 120 1.84 20.88 -27.81
C ALA A 120 0.71 20.12 -28.52
N SER A 121 -0.40 20.84 -28.81
CA SER A 121 -1.52 20.29 -29.59
C SER A 121 -2.01 18.94 -29.00
N ALA A 122 -2.01 17.87 -29.78
CA ALA A 122 -2.41 16.53 -29.36
C ALA A 122 -1.48 15.89 -28.30
N GLY A 123 -0.39 16.54 -27.91
CA GLY A 123 0.49 16.12 -26.81
C GLY A 123 0.15 16.76 -25.47
N ALA A 124 -0.76 17.73 -25.44
CA ALA A 124 -1.22 18.40 -24.23
C ALA A 124 -2.46 17.71 -23.64
#